data_fa2dda846fff28d1d963a5d5d1a78f47
#
_entry.id   fa2dda846fff28d1d963a5d5d1a78f47
#
_cell.length_a   1.000
_cell.length_b   1.000
_cell.length_c   1.000
_cell.angle_alpha   90.00
_cell.angle_beta   90.00
_cell.angle_gamma   90.00
#
_symmetry.space_group_name_H-M   'P 1'
#
loop_
_entity.id
_entity.type
_entity.pdbx_description
1 polymer ?
#
loop_
_entity_poly.entity_id
_entity_poly.type
_entity_poly.pdbx_seq_one_letter_code
_entity_poly.pdbx_strand_id
1 'polypeptide(L)'
;SPSTVTVALQKLESRLGAQLFRRTTRSLSLTPDGERFLETCRRTIAELDAAMEGLTGHGPLRGRIRITATNDFGRATLCPFIHTFLAQHPDVVVDLLLTDDILDLVDEGFDIGIRTGPLPDSALHFRLLVRGPRHICAAPAYWDEHGRPTHPRDLASHNCLILGRSGAPLHTWRFQSADETFSIRVDGDRLANDGEVLRTWAIAGAGVVLKSRWDVADDLAAGRLESCLDAFMADPVNLYAVHPAGRALPRRVEVMLTALADHVTGS
;
A
#
# COMPACT_ATOMS: atom_id res chain seq x y z
N SER A 1 26.73 -1.56 25.68
CA SER A 1 27.59 -0.47 25.12
C SER A 1 27.87 -0.75 23.65
N PRO A 2 28.25 0.23 22.82
CA PRO A 2 28.62 0.02 21.42
C PRO A 2 29.71 -1.04 21.21
N SER A 3 30.63 -1.17 22.15
CA SER A 3 31.68 -2.20 22.13
C SER A 3 31.14 -3.62 22.28
N THR A 4 30.11 -3.85 23.07
CA THR A 4 29.50 -5.18 23.27
C THR A 4 28.83 -5.67 21.99
N VAL A 5 28.13 -4.77 21.29
CA VAL A 5 27.46 -5.09 20.00
C VAL A 5 28.51 -5.43 18.94
N THR A 6 29.58 -4.66 18.87
CA THR A 6 30.67 -4.89 17.92
C THR A 6 31.33 -6.26 18.13
N VAL A 7 31.63 -6.64 19.37
CA VAL A 7 32.21 -7.94 19.69
C VAL A 7 31.23 -9.09 19.36
N ALA A 8 29.94 -8.91 19.64
CA ALA A 8 28.91 -9.91 19.33
C ALA A 8 28.78 -10.15 17.82
N LEU A 9 28.79 -9.07 17.03
CA LEU A 9 28.77 -9.15 15.55
C LEU A 9 30.00 -9.82 14.99
N GLN A 10 31.19 -9.51 15.49
CA GLN A 10 32.44 -10.18 15.05
C GLN A 10 32.43 -11.67 15.35
N LYS A 11 31.92 -12.08 16.54
CA LYS A 11 31.76 -13.49 16.87
C LYS A 11 30.77 -14.17 15.96
N LEU A 12 29.67 -13.50 15.59
CA LEU A 12 28.67 -14.03 14.67
C LEU A 12 29.27 -14.24 13.29
N GLU A 13 29.94 -13.24 12.71
CA GLU A 13 30.62 -13.32 11.42
C GLU A 13 31.66 -14.46 11.40
N SER A 14 32.44 -14.57 12.47
CA SER A 14 33.42 -15.66 12.62
C SER A 14 32.74 -17.07 12.64
N ARG A 15 31.59 -17.22 13.28
CA ARG A 15 30.83 -18.48 13.33
C ARG A 15 30.20 -18.83 11.99
N LEU A 16 29.76 -17.82 11.24
CA LEU A 16 29.13 -18.01 9.93
C LEU A 16 30.15 -18.17 8.80
N GLY A 17 31.40 -17.79 9.03
CA GLY A 17 32.43 -17.73 8.00
C GLY A 17 32.14 -16.71 6.90
N ALA A 18 31.31 -15.73 7.18
CA ALA A 18 30.86 -14.70 6.24
C ALA A 18 30.87 -13.30 6.87
N GLN A 19 31.21 -12.29 6.09
CA GLN A 19 31.10 -10.90 6.51
C GLN A 19 29.66 -10.42 6.28
N LEU A 20 29.01 -9.96 7.35
CA LEU A 20 27.65 -9.41 7.29
C LEU A 20 27.66 -7.89 7.14
N PHE A 21 28.76 -7.22 7.50
CA PHE A 21 28.90 -5.75 7.46
C PHE A 21 30.13 -5.34 6.70
N ARG A 22 29.95 -4.32 5.84
CA ARG A 22 31.06 -3.51 5.30
C ARG A 22 31.30 -2.34 6.24
N ARG A 23 32.54 -2.24 6.72
CA ARG A 23 32.97 -1.12 7.55
C ARG A 23 33.89 -0.23 6.73
N THR A 24 33.51 1.02 6.56
CA THR A 24 34.38 2.08 6.09
C THR A 24 34.64 3.04 7.25
N THR A 25 35.61 3.90 7.13
CA THR A 25 35.91 4.94 8.16
C THR A 25 34.75 5.93 8.36
N ARG A 26 33.74 5.93 7.45
CA ARG A 26 32.62 6.90 7.46
C ARG A 26 31.24 6.26 7.49
N SER A 27 31.12 4.94 7.26
CA SER A 27 29.82 4.27 7.18
C SER A 27 29.92 2.79 7.56
N LEU A 28 28.81 2.28 8.11
CA LEU A 28 28.53 0.87 8.32
C LEU A 28 27.35 0.50 7.42
N SER A 29 27.53 -0.46 6.52
CA SER A 29 26.47 -0.98 5.65
C SER A 29 26.45 -2.51 5.67
N LEU A 30 25.32 -3.12 5.37
CA LEU A 30 25.22 -4.56 5.21
C LEU A 30 25.93 -5.02 3.93
N THR A 31 26.41 -6.24 3.93
CA THR A 31 26.77 -6.98 2.72
C THR A 31 25.53 -7.68 2.17
N PRO A 32 25.52 -8.18 0.92
CA PRO A 32 24.42 -9.00 0.42
C PRO A 32 24.12 -10.23 1.29
N ASP A 33 25.15 -10.85 1.89
CA ASP A 33 25.00 -11.92 2.87
C ASP A 33 24.39 -11.41 4.17
N GLY A 34 24.78 -10.21 4.61
CA GLY A 34 24.23 -9.53 5.77
C GLY A 34 22.75 -9.19 5.62
N GLU A 35 22.34 -8.72 4.45
CA GLU A 35 20.93 -8.45 4.14
C GLU A 35 20.10 -9.73 4.22
N ARG A 36 20.50 -10.79 3.52
CA ARG A 36 19.84 -12.10 3.56
C ARG A 36 19.76 -12.69 4.97
N PHE A 37 20.85 -12.60 5.72
CA PHE A 37 20.89 -13.11 7.09
C PHE A 37 20.01 -12.30 8.03
N LEU A 38 20.02 -10.97 7.93
CA LEU A 38 19.16 -10.08 8.74
C LEU A 38 17.67 -10.40 8.51
N GLU A 39 17.30 -10.64 7.26
CA GLU A 39 15.94 -10.99 6.92
C GLU A 39 15.53 -12.34 7.51
N THR A 40 16.39 -13.34 7.42
CA THR A 40 16.16 -14.64 8.06
C THR A 40 16.03 -14.52 9.58
N CYS A 41 16.88 -13.71 10.23
CA CYS A 41 16.80 -13.44 11.65
C CYS A 41 15.46 -12.78 12.03
N ARG A 42 15.02 -11.77 11.26
CA ARG A 42 13.73 -11.09 11.48
C ARG A 42 12.57 -12.08 11.43
N ARG A 43 12.53 -12.95 10.42
CA ARG A 43 11.50 -13.99 10.29
C ARG A 43 11.50 -14.93 11.49
N THR A 44 12.67 -15.43 11.86
CA THR A 44 12.80 -16.39 12.98
C THR A 44 12.37 -15.78 14.32
N ILE A 45 12.74 -14.53 14.57
CA ILE A 45 12.31 -13.81 15.78
C ILE A 45 10.80 -13.60 15.79
N ALA A 46 10.21 -13.19 14.65
CA ALA A 46 8.77 -13.02 14.55
C ALA A 46 7.99 -14.33 14.77
N GLU A 47 8.52 -15.47 14.29
CA GLU A 47 7.94 -16.80 14.55
C GLU A 47 8.02 -17.20 16.03
N LEU A 48 9.15 -16.92 16.67
CA LEU A 48 9.32 -17.18 18.09
C LEU A 48 8.37 -16.32 18.94
N ASP A 49 8.28 -15.02 18.62
CA ASP A 49 7.35 -14.10 19.26
C ASP A 49 5.89 -14.57 19.11
N ALA A 50 5.50 -14.99 17.90
CA ALA A 50 4.18 -15.53 17.64
C ALA A 50 3.88 -16.79 18.46
N ALA A 51 4.85 -17.70 18.54
CA ALA A 51 4.72 -18.90 19.36
C ALA A 51 4.57 -18.59 20.85
N MET A 52 5.34 -17.62 21.37
CA MET A 52 5.25 -17.16 22.74
C MET A 52 3.92 -16.47 23.05
N GLU A 53 3.43 -15.61 22.12
CA GLU A 53 2.11 -14.96 22.22
C GLU A 53 0.97 -16.00 22.23
N GLY A 54 1.08 -17.06 21.43
CA GLY A 54 0.11 -18.16 21.37
C GLY A 54 -0.01 -18.92 22.69
N LEU A 55 1.08 -19.01 23.47
CA LEU A 55 1.08 -19.68 24.78
C LEU A 55 0.46 -18.79 25.88
N THR A 56 0.56 -17.48 25.77
CA THR A 56 0.11 -16.55 26.83
C THR A 56 -1.32 -16.06 26.66
N GLY A 57 -1.92 -16.21 25.51
CA GLY A 57 -3.34 -16.06 25.13
C GLY A 57 -4.08 -14.74 25.49
N HIS A 58 -3.71 -14.06 26.56
CA HIS A 58 -4.51 -12.97 27.17
C HIS A 58 -3.68 -11.76 27.66
N GLY A 59 -2.44 -11.58 27.25
CA GLY A 59 -1.62 -10.43 27.61
C GLY A 59 -1.81 -9.20 26.71
N PRO A 60 -1.23 -8.02 27.07
CA PRO A 60 -1.18 -6.85 26.18
C PRO A 60 -0.43 -7.20 24.88
N LEU A 61 -0.89 -6.63 23.76
CA LEU A 61 -0.19 -6.79 22.48
C LEU A 61 1.17 -6.08 22.55
N ARG A 62 2.21 -6.72 22.02
CA ARG A 62 3.60 -6.21 22.05
C ARG A 62 4.32 -6.51 20.75
N GLY A 63 5.39 -5.74 20.47
CA GLY A 63 6.29 -6.00 19.37
C GLY A 63 5.98 -5.19 18.11
N ARG A 64 6.73 -5.48 17.04
CA ARG A 64 6.66 -4.72 15.78
C ARG A 64 5.66 -5.35 14.84
N ILE A 65 4.91 -4.50 14.12
CA ILE A 65 4.10 -4.85 12.97
C ILE A 65 4.62 -4.04 11.77
N ARG A 66 5.06 -4.72 10.72
CA ARG A 66 5.51 -4.10 9.47
C ARG A 66 4.39 -4.11 8.44
N ILE A 67 4.00 -2.92 7.99
CA ILE A 67 2.87 -2.72 7.09
C ILE A 67 3.33 -1.99 5.84
N THR A 68 2.86 -2.43 4.68
CA THR A 68 2.97 -1.64 3.46
C THR A 68 1.59 -1.39 2.87
N ALA A 69 1.34 -0.16 2.38
CA ALA A 69 0.06 0.24 1.82
C ALA A 69 0.23 1.16 0.62
N THR A 70 -0.83 1.29 -0.19
CA THR A 70 -0.89 2.32 -1.24
C THR A 70 -0.88 3.72 -0.61
N ASN A 71 -0.34 4.68 -1.34
CA ASN A 71 -0.12 6.04 -0.83
C ASN A 71 -1.41 6.71 -0.35
N ASP A 72 -2.46 6.75 -1.18
CA ASP A 72 -3.73 7.40 -0.84
C ASP A 72 -4.38 6.78 0.40
N PHE A 73 -4.66 5.47 0.37
CA PHE A 73 -5.28 4.77 1.48
C PHE A 73 -4.43 4.83 2.75
N GLY A 74 -3.12 4.72 2.57
CA GLY A 74 -2.16 4.79 3.67
C GLY A 74 -2.26 6.10 4.45
N ARG A 75 -2.29 7.23 3.74
CA ARG A 75 -2.36 8.56 4.37
C ARG A 75 -3.76 8.89 4.88
N ALA A 76 -4.78 8.65 4.05
CA ALA A 76 -6.13 9.08 4.38
C ALA A 76 -6.81 8.20 5.45
N THR A 77 -6.58 6.89 5.43
CA THR A 77 -7.31 5.94 6.27
C THR A 77 -6.40 5.22 7.26
N LEU A 78 -5.29 4.63 6.78
CA LEU A 78 -4.46 3.77 7.62
C LEU A 78 -3.69 4.54 8.69
N CYS A 79 -3.15 5.73 8.40
CA CYS A 79 -2.42 6.54 9.39
C CYS A 79 -3.32 6.98 10.56
N PRO A 80 -4.53 7.52 10.38
CA PRO A 80 -5.46 7.81 11.48
C PRO A 80 -5.83 6.57 12.28
N PHE A 81 -6.08 5.44 11.60
CA PHE A 81 -6.37 4.17 12.24
C PHE A 81 -5.20 3.71 13.13
N ILE A 82 -3.96 3.72 12.60
CA ILE A 82 -2.75 3.34 13.37
C ILE A 82 -2.62 4.22 14.61
N HIS A 83 -2.85 5.52 14.51
CA HIS A 83 -2.81 6.42 15.67
C HIS A 83 -3.76 5.97 16.78
N THR A 84 -5.02 5.65 16.43
CA THR A 84 -6.03 5.17 17.39
C THR A 84 -5.67 3.79 17.94
N PHE A 85 -5.18 2.89 17.09
CA PHE A 85 -4.79 1.54 17.49
C PHE A 85 -3.63 1.55 18.51
N LEU A 86 -2.60 2.35 18.26
CA LEU A 86 -1.44 2.46 19.16
C LEU A 86 -1.78 3.11 20.50
N ALA A 87 -2.76 4.00 20.55
CA ALA A 87 -3.26 4.55 21.80
C ALA A 87 -3.88 3.46 22.72
N GLN A 88 -4.44 2.39 22.13
CA GLN A 88 -4.99 1.24 22.85
C GLN A 88 -3.93 0.15 23.13
N HIS A 89 -2.84 0.13 22.37
CA HIS A 89 -1.80 -0.88 22.41
C HIS A 89 -0.39 -0.25 22.46
N PRO A 90 -0.01 0.38 23.59
CA PRO A 90 1.21 1.20 23.68
C PRO A 90 2.53 0.42 23.54
N ASP A 91 2.51 -0.90 23.72
CA ASP A 91 3.70 -1.76 23.57
C ASP A 91 3.88 -2.26 22.11
N VAL A 92 2.97 -1.87 21.19
CA VAL A 92 3.08 -2.19 19.75
C VAL A 92 3.85 -1.08 19.05
N VAL A 93 4.74 -1.47 18.14
CA VAL A 93 5.47 -0.56 17.24
C VAL A 93 5.05 -0.85 15.80
N VAL A 94 4.61 0.15 15.07
CA VAL A 94 4.28 0.03 13.64
C VAL A 94 5.39 0.62 12.79
N ASP A 95 5.83 -0.16 11.81
CA ASP A 95 6.77 0.22 10.76
C ASP A 95 5.99 0.27 9.43
N LEU A 96 5.70 1.49 8.93
CA LEU A 96 4.82 1.71 7.79
C LEU A 96 5.61 2.18 6.57
N LEU A 97 5.48 1.45 5.46
CA LEU A 97 5.97 1.84 4.15
C LEU A 97 4.79 2.14 3.21
N LEU A 98 4.69 3.37 2.73
CA LEU A 98 3.71 3.74 1.71
C LEU A 98 4.36 3.70 0.33
N THR A 99 3.74 2.94 -0.58
CA THR A 99 4.17 2.87 -1.99
C THR A 99 3.06 2.27 -2.85
N ASP A 100 2.94 2.78 -4.08
CA ASP A 100 2.05 2.21 -5.10
C ASP A 100 2.75 1.11 -5.93
N ASP A 101 4.05 0.87 -5.69
CA ASP A 101 4.78 -0.24 -6.30
C ASP A 101 4.37 -1.59 -5.70
N ILE A 102 4.52 -2.63 -6.53
CA ILE A 102 4.28 -4.01 -6.10
C ILE A 102 5.55 -4.51 -5.40
N LEU A 103 5.41 -4.84 -4.12
CA LEU A 103 6.49 -5.41 -3.31
C LEU A 103 6.19 -6.87 -3.01
N ASP A 104 7.25 -7.69 -2.93
CA ASP A 104 7.15 -9.03 -2.36
C ASP A 104 7.12 -8.93 -0.83
N LEU A 105 5.97 -9.26 -0.24
CA LEU A 105 5.78 -9.13 1.21
C LEU A 105 6.66 -10.10 2.00
N VAL A 106 6.92 -11.28 1.44
CA VAL A 106 7.70 -12.32 2.10
C VAL A 106 9.18 -11.93 2.08
N ASP A 107 9.68 -11.57 0.90
CA ASP A 107 11.09 -11.20 0.72
C ASP A 107 11.45 -9.90 1.45
N GLU A 108 10.52 -8.96 1.51
CA GLU A 108 10.72 -7.68 2.21
C GLU A 108 10.39 -7.75 3.71
N GLY A 109 9.84 -8.88 4.17
CA GLY A 109 9.53 -9.12 5.59
C GLY A 109 8.38 -8.27 6.12
N PHE A 110 7.36 -7.98 5.32
CA PHE A 110 6.13 -7.33 5.77
C PHE A 110 5.15 -8.33 6.37
N ASP A 111 4.49 -7.92 7.47
CA ASP A 111 3.43 -8.69 8.10
C ASP A 111 2.09 -8.49 7.39
N ILE A 112 1.83 -7.26 6.91
CA ILE A 112 0.59 -6.85 6.25
C ILE A 112 0.91 -6.01 5.01
N GLY A 113 0.27 -6.31 3.90
CA GLY A 113 0.19 -5.45 2.72
C GLY A 113 -1.24 -5.00 2.45
N ILE A 114 -1.46 -3.71 2.20
CA ILE A 114 -2.76 -3.20 1.75
C ILE A 114 -2.66 -2.89 0.26
N ARG A 115 -3.38 -3.65 -0.56
CA ARG A 115 -3.20 -3.64 -2.02
C ARG A 115 -4.53 -3.70 -2.76
N THR A 116 -4.56 -3.10 -3.95
CA THR A 116 -5.71 -3.09 -4.87
C THR A 116 -5.50 -4.07 -6.02
N GLY A 117 -6.59 -4.58 -6.57
CA GLY A 117 -6.61 -5.31 -7.83
C GLY A 117 -6.53 -6.82 -7.71
N PRO A 118 -6.48 -7.53 -8.84
CA PRO A 118 -6.19 -8.95 -8.87
C PRO A 118 -4.75 -9.14 -8.39
N LEU A 119 -4.61 -9.89 -7.31
CA LEU A 119 -3.31 -10.24 -6.76
C LEU A 119 -2.89 -11.57 -7.41
N PRO A 120 -1.63 -11.72 -7.82
CA PRO A 120 -1.17 -12.98 -8.41
C PRO A 120 -1.36 -14.11 -7.41
N ASP A 121 -1.68 -15.28 -7.93
CA ASP A 121 -1.77 -16.51 -7.16
C ASP A 121 -0.45 -16.73 -6.43
N SER A 122 -0.46 -16.64 -5.12
CA SER A 122 0.77 -16.64 -4.36
C SER A 122 0.56 -17.25 -2.98
N ALA A 123 1.65 -17.49 -2.30
CA ALA A 123 1.70 -17.89 -0.90
C ALA A 123 1.16 -16.80 0.06
N LEU A 124 0.08 -16.08 -0.34
CA LEU A 124 -0.54 -15.01 0.44
C LEU A 124 -2.00 -15.35 0.77
N HIS A 125 -2.43 -14.96 1.95
CA HIS A 125 -3.84 -14.90 2.33
C HIS A 125 -4.40 -13.51 2.08
N PHE A 126 -5.67 -13.44 1.69
CA PHE A 126 -6.36 -12.21 1.32
C PHE A 126 -7.58 -11.99 2.21
N ARG A 127 -7.70 -10.81 2.78
CA ARG A 127 -8.91 -10.35 3.45
C ARG A 127 -9.43 -9.12 2.73
N LEU A 128 -10.65 -9.19 2.20
CA LEU A 128 -11.29 -8.04 1.58
C LEU A 128 -11.56 -6.97 2.64
N LEU A 129 -11.09 -5.75 2.40
CA LEU A 129 -11.34 -4.58 3.23
C LEU A 129 -12.46 -3.71 2.65
N VAL A 130 -12.32 -3.30 1.38
CA VAL A 130 -13.26 -2.42 0.69
C VAL A 130 -13.52 -2.95 -0.71
N ARG A 131 -14.76 -2.81 -1.15
CA ARG A 131 -15.16 -2.95 -2.55
C ARG A 131 -15.76 -1.63 -3.01
N GLY A 132 -15.32 -1.11 -4.14
CA GLY A 132 -15.86 0.15 -4.65
C GLY A 132 -15.53 0.38 -6.12
N PRO A 133 -16.33 1.21 -6.79
CA PRO A 133 -16.05 1.62 -8.15
C PRO A 133 -14.79 2.49 -8.21
N ARG A 134 -14.28 2.64 -9.43
CA ARG A 134 -13.35 3.72 -9.77
C ARG A 134 -14.14 4.86 -10.39
N HIS A 135 -13.56 6.04 -10.36
CA HIS A 135 -14.13 7.24 -10.94
C HIS A 135 -13.10 7.92 -11.86
N ILE A 136 -13.58 8.39 -13.01
CA ILE A 136 -12.89 9.37 -13.82
C ILE A 136 -13.32 10.72 -13.30
N CYS A 137 -12.41 11.50 -12.74
CA CYS A 137 -12.76 12.77 -12.12
C CYS A 137 -11.73 13.86 -12.39
N ALA A 138 -12.21 15.10 -12.35
CA ALA A 138 -11.41 16.31 -12.37
C ALA A 138 -12.12 17.42 -11.56
N ALA A 139 -11.46 18.55 -11.36
CA ALA A 139 -12.10 19.71 -10.75
C ALA A 139 -13.25 20.22 -11.64
N PRO A 140 -14.37 20.74 -11.06
CA PRO A 140 -15.44 21.33 -11.85
C PRO A 140 -14.96 22.42 -12.83
N ALA A 141 -14.02 23.26 -12.40
CA ALA A 141 -13.44 24.30 -13.27
C ALA A 141 -12.73 23.73 -14.50
N TYR A 142 -12.06 22.57 -14.37
CA TYR A 142 -11.46 21.90 -15.52
C TYR A 142 -12.52 21.44 -16.51
N TRP A 143 -13.61 20.85 -16.02
CA TRP A 143 -14.73 20.42 -16.86
C TRP A 143 -15.45 21.58 -17.54
N ASP A 144 -15.59 22.71 -16.86
CA ASP A 144 -16.23 23.90 -17.41
C ASP A 144 -15.44 24.51 -18.57
N GLU A 145 -14.10 24.42 -18.51
CA GLU A 145 -13.21 24.91 -19.56
C GLU A 145 -13.05 23.92 -20.73
N HIS A 146 -12.96 22.60 -20.44
CA HIS A 146 -12.60 21.60 -21.45
C HIS A 146 -13.77 20.72 -21.91
N GLY A 147 -14.96 20.88 -21.29
CA GLY A 147 -16.11 20.03 -21.52
C GLY A 147 -16.07 18.72 -20.71
N ARG A 148 -17.25 18.14 -20.49
CA ARG A 148 -17.40 16.87 -19.79
C ARG A 148 -17.48 15.74 -20.80
N PRO A 149 -16.60 14.70 -20.70
CA PRO A 149 -16.64 13.57 -21.64
C PRO A 149 -17.96 12.80 -21.45
N THR A 150 -18.57 12.42 -22.57
CA THR A 150 -19.79 11.60 -22.60
C THR A 150 -19.50 10.16 -22.93
N HIS A 151 -18.35 9.89 -23.53
CA HIS A 151 -17.86 8.56 -23.87
C HIS A 151 -16.36 8.44 -23.53
N PRO A 152 -15.85 7.26 -23.12
CA PRO A 152 -14.44 7.09 -22.78
C PRO A 152 -13.44 7.50 -23.86
N ARG A 153 -13.83 7.43 -25.15
CA ARG A 153 -12.97 7.88 -26.28
C ARG A 153 -12.71 9.39 -26.26
N ASP A 154 -13.58 10.18 -25.62
CA ASP A 154 -13.42 11.64 -25.51
C ASP A 154 -12.21 12.01 -24.66
N LEU A 155 -11.72 11.08 -23.80
CA LEU A 155 -10.51 11.25 -22.99
C LEU A 155 -9.25 11.51 -23.83
N ALA A 156 -9.25 11.17 -25.10
CA ALA A 156 -8.16 11.49 -26.03
C ALA A 156 -7.95 13.01 -26.21
N SER A 157 -8.97 13.84 -25.92
CA SER A 157 -8.89 15.29 -25.98
C SER A 157 -8.63 15.95 -24.63
N HIS A 158 -8.51 15.17 -23.55
CA HIS A 158 -8.29 15.66 -22.19
C HIS A 158 -6.86 15.42 -21.73
N ASN A 159 -6.36 16.29 -20.86
CA ASN A 159 -5.10 16.10 -20.14
C ASN A 159 -5.28 15.06 -19.04
N CYS A 160 -4.85 13.84 -19.25
CA CYS A 160 -4.97 12.75 -18.28
C CYS A 160 -3.72 12.65 -17.41
N LEU A 161 -3.91 12.65 -16.09
CA LEU A 161 -2.83 12.55 -15.11
C LEU A 161 -2.47 11.08 -14.90
N ILE A 162 -1.24 10.69 -15.21
CA ILE A 162 -0.84 9.29 -15.35
C ILE A 162 -0.15 8.77 -14.09
N LEU A 163 -0.65 7.66 -13.54
CA LEU A 163 0.03 6.94 -12.48
C LEU A 163 1.16 6.09 -13.05
N GLY A 164 2.39 6.31 -12.59
CA GLY A 164 3.53 5.43 -12.83
C GLY A 164 3.60 4.38 -11.73
N ARG A 165 3.73 3.10 -12.09
CA ARG A 165 3.91 2.00 -11.13
C ARG A 165 5.08 1.14 -11.58
N SER A 166 5.99 0.83 -10.64
CA SER A 166 7.19 0.01 -10.92
C SER A 166 7.96 0.47 -12.16
N GLY A 167 8.09 1.80 -12.33
CA GLY A 167 8.79 2.41 -13.46
C GLY A 167 8.03 2.43 -14.79
N ALA A 168 6.80 1.89 -14.84
CA ALA A 168 5.96 1.90 -16.04
C ALA A 168 4.72 2.79 -15.86
N PRO A 169 4.46 3.74 -16.78
CA PRO A 169 3.27 4.57 -16.74
C PRO A 169 2.02 3.78 -17.17
N LEU A 170 0.92 3.97 -16.41
CA LEU A 170 -0.35 3.29 -16.66
C LEU A 170 -1.23 4.10 -17.64
N HIS A 171 -0.83 4.17 -18.88
CA HIS A 171 -1.55 4.86 -19.96
C HIS A 171 -2.84 4.18 -20.40
N THR A 172 -3.12 2.95 -19.98
CA THR A 172 -4.28 2.19 -20.45
C THR A 172 -5.33 2.12 -19.35
N TRP A 173 -6.47 2.78 -19.59
CA TRP A 173 -7.63 2.72 -18.70
C TRP A 173 -8.68 1.79 -19.27
N ARG A 174 -9.27 0.95 -18.41
CA ARG A 174 -10.25 -0.06 -18.80
C ARG A 174 -11.66 0.43 -18.52
N PHE A 175 -12.53 0.19 -19.45
CA PHE A 175 -13.93 0.55 -19.44
C PHE A 175 -14.80 -0.63 -19.82
N GLN A 176 -16.08 -0.54 -19.52
CA GLN A 176 -17.10 -1.51 -19.87
C GLN A 176 -18.31 -0.78 -20.47
N SER A 177 -18.86 -1.32 -21.54
CA SER A 177 -20.21 -1.01 -22.01
C SER A 177 -21.11 -2.21 -21.76
N ALA A 178 -22.40 -2.12 -22.14
CA ALA A 178 -23.35 -3.22 -21.95
C ALA A 178 -22.85 -4.56 -22.53
N ASP A 179 -22.11 -4.50 -23.65
CA ASP A 179 -21.79 -5.68 -24.46
C ASP A 179 -20.30 -6.04 -24.49
N GLU A 180 -19.42 -5.13 -24.07
CA GLU A 180 -17.98 -5.36 -24.19
C GLU A 180 -17.14 -4.64 -23.12
N THR A 181 -16.00 -5.23 -22.79
CA THR A 181 -14.93 -4.57 -22.03
C THR A 181 -13.86 -4.10 -23.00
N PHE A 182 -13.48 -2.83 -22.93
CA PHE A 182 -12.49 -2.24 -23.81
C PHE A 182 -11.50 -1.35 -23.05
N SER A 183 -10.43 -0.97 -23.71
CA SER A 183 -9.39 -0.14 -23.12
C SER A 183 -9.14 1.08 -23.98
N ILE A 184 -8.91 2.22 -23.31
CA ILE A 184 -8.53 3.48 -23.95
C ILE A 184 -7.12 3.83 -23.49
N ARG A 185 -6.26 4.14 -24.47
CA ARG A 185 -4.98 4.77 -24.18
C ARG A 185 -5.22 6.25 -23.92
N VAL A 186 -4.73 6.74 -22.81
CA VAL A 186 -4.80 8.13 -22.39
C VAL A 186 -3.39 8.72 -22.30
N ASP A 187 -3.28 10.02 -22.54
CA ASP A 187 -2.01 10.75 -22.46
C ASP A 187 -2.22 12.08 -21.72
N GLY A 188 -1.14 12.65 -21.22
CA GLY A 188 -1.16 13.92 -20.52
C GLY A 188 0.24 14.44 -20.21
N ASP A 189 0.29 15.62 -19.59
CA ASP A 189 1.52 16.38 -19.35
C ASP A 189 2.21 15.99 -18.03
N ARG A 190 1.57 15.15 -17.20
CA ARG A 190 2.06 14.80 -15.86
C ARG A 190 1.98 13.32 -15.56
N LEU A 191 3.07 12.84 -15.00
CA LEU A 191 3.25 11.48 -14.49
C LEU A 191 3.74 11.56 -13.04
N ALA A 192 3.15 10.78 -12.14
CA ALA A 192 3.67 10.58 -10.80
C ALA A 192 3.53 9.11 -10.37
N ASN A 193 4.40 8.64 -9.51
CA ASN A 193 4.31 7.32 -8.89
C ASN A 193 3.53 7.35 -7.55
N ASP A 194 2.84 8.44 -7.27
CA ASP A 194 2.07 8.67 -6.05
C ASP A 194 0.65 9.13 -6.45
N GLY A 195 -0.34 8.33 -6.10
CA GLY A 195 -1.74 8.59 -6.44
C GLY A 195 -2.28 9.86 -5.78
N GLU A 196 -1.81 10.24 -4.58
CA GLU A 196 -2.24 11.46 -3.89
C GLU A 196 -1.72 12.72 -4.59
N VAL A 197 -0.53 12.68 -5.17
CA VAL A 197 0.00 13.78 -5.99
C VAL A 197 -0.92 14.01 -7.19
N LEU A 198 -1.34 12.93 -7.87
CA LEU A 198 -2.28 13.03 -8.99
C LEU A 198 -3.63 13.60 -8.57
N ARG A 199 -4.15 13.15 -7.42
CA ARG A 199 -5.39 13.68 -6.83
C ARG A 199 -5.27 15.17 -6.54
N THR A 200 -4.17 15.60 -5.93
CA THR A 200 -3.90 17.02 -5.64
C THR A 200 -3.88 17.86 -6.92
N TRP A 201 -3.24 17.38 -7.98
CA TRP A 201 -3.23 18.06 -9.28
C TRP A 201 -4.62 18.10 -9.92
N ALA A 202 -5.41 17.04 -9.80
CA ALA A 202 -6.78 17.02 -10.32
C ALA A 202 -7.66 18.04 -9.61
N ILE A 203 -7.57 18.15 -8.28
CA ILE A 203 -8.27 19.17 -7.48
C ILE A 203 -7.86 20.60 -7.89
N ALA A 204 -6.58 20.80 -8.21
CA ALA A 204 -6.06 22.07 -8.69
C ALA A 204 -6.45 22.40 -10.16
N GLY A 205 -7.26 21.55 -10.81
CA GLY A 205 -7.72 21.78 -12.18
C GLY A 205 -6.69 21.42 -13.26
N ALA A 206 -5.67 20.63 -12.94
CA ALA A 206 -4.61 20.32 -13.91
C ALA A 206 -5.02 19.27 -14.95
N GLY A 207 -6.06 18.47 -14.70
CA GLY A 207 -6.50 17.43 -15.63
C GLY A 207 -7.38 16.38 -14.99
N VAL A 208 -7.53 15.28 -15.71
CA VAL A 208 -8.41 14.17 -15.40
C VAL A 208 -7.62 13.04 -14.73
N VAL A 209 -8.18 12.43 -13.68
CA VAL A 209 -7.55 11.34 -12.94
C VAL A 209 -8.51 10.15 -12.83
N LEU A 210 -7.95 8.93 -12.86
CA LEU A 210 -8.68 7.69 -12.55
C LEU A 210 -8.37 7.27 -11.11
N LYS A 211 -9.36 7.29 -10.22
CA LYS A 211 -9.21 7.04 -8.79
C LYS A 211 -10.22 6.03 -8.27
N SER A 212 -9.87 5.32 -7.21
CA SER A 212 -10.83 4.50 -6.46
C SER A 212 -11.74 5.40 -5.63
N ARG A 213 -13.00 4.96 -5.42
CA ARG A 213 -13.99 5.75 -4.67
C ARG A 213 -13.47 6.17 -3.28
N TRP A 214 -12.86 5.26 -2.56
CA TRP A 214 -12.35 5.54 -1.20
C TRP A 214 -11.22 6.59 -1.16
N ASP A 215 -10.53 6.83 -2.29
CA ASP A 215 -9.49 7.86 -2.38
C ASP A 215 -10.06 9.26 -2.62
N VAL A 216 -11.27 9.37 -3.19
CA VAL A 216 -11.87 10.64 -3.65
C VAL A 216 -13.26 10.90 -3.11
N ALA A 217 -13.80 10.04 -2.22
CA ALA A 217 -15.16 10.18 -1.69
C ALA A 217 -15.41 11.55 -1.07
N ASP A 218 -14.50 12.03 -0.23
CA ASP A 218 -14.60 13.34 0.43
C ASP A 218 -14.47 14.52 -0.54
N ASP A 219 -13.71 14.36 -1.62
CA ASP A 219 -13.57 15.40 -2.64
C ASP A 219 -14.82 15.48 -3.52
N LEU A 220 -15.39 14.34 -3.86
CA LEU A 220 -16.67 14.27 -4.59
C LEU A 220 -17.81 14.85 -3.74
N ALA A 221 -17.89 14.47 -2.45
CA ALA A 221 -18.90 14.99 -1.54
C ALA A 221 -18.77 16.50 -1.31
N ALA A 222 -17.55 17.02 -1.26
CA ALA A 222 -17.25 18.45 -1.07
C ALA A 222 -17.29 19.26 -2.38
N GLY A 223 -17.53 18.63 -3.54
CA GLY A 223 -17.54 19.29 -4.84
C GLY A 223 -16.16 19.80 -5.31
N ARG A 224 -15.07 19.33 -4.72
CA ARG A 224 -13.69 19.62 -5.19
C ARG A 224 -13.37 18.86 -6.46
N LEU A 225 -13.93 17.67 -6.59
CA LEU A 225 -13.90 16.86 -7.81
C LEU A 225 -15.32 16.54 -8.26
N GLU A 226 -15.48 16.33 -9.55
CA GLU A 226 -16.72 15.88 -10.19
C GLU A 226 -16.38 14.66 -11.06
N SER A 227 -17.18 13.59 -10.94
CA SER A 227 -16.99 12.38 -11.74
C SER A 227 -17.74 12.44 -13.06
N CYS A 228 -17.16 11.82 -14.08
CA CYS A 228 -17.77 11.58 -15.37
C CYS A 228 -17.57 10.11 -15.75
N LEU A 229 -18.36 9.62 -16.73
CA LEU A 229 -18.24 8.28 -17.30
C LEU A 229 -18.48 7.12 -16.33
N ASP A 230 -19.14 7.35 -15.19
CA ASP A 230 -19.40 6.32 -14.18
C ASP A 230 -20.14 5.09 -14.75
N ALA A 231 -21.01 5.31 -15.74
CA ALA A 231 -21.72 4.22 -16.43
C ALA A 231 -20.80 3.29 -17.25
N PHE A 232 -19.58 3.73 -17.56
CA PHE A 232 -18.59 2.96 -18.30
C PHE A 232 -17.52 2.34 -17.41
N MET A 233 -17.60 2.52 -16.10
CA MET A 233 -16.58 1.95 -15.25
C MET A 233 -16.71 0.44 -15.21
N ALA A 234 -15.61 -0.24 -15.50
CA ALA A 234 -15.49 -1.69 -15.36
C ALA A 234 -15.66 -2.12 -13.91
N ASP A 235 -15.64 -3.43 -13.67
CA ASP A 235 -15.84 -4.07 -12.38
C ASP A 235 -15.24 -3.30 -11.18
N PRO A 236 -15.91 -3.35 -10.03
CA PRO A 236 -15.42 -2.70 -8.83
C PRO A 236 -14.01 -3.18 -8.48
N VAL A 237 -13.16 -2.25 -8.11
CA VAL A 237 -11.84 -2.55 -7.58
C VAL A 237 -11.98 -2.95 -6.11
N ASN A 238 -11.29 -4.00 -5.73
CA ASN A 238 -11.23 -4.45 -4.35
C ASN A 238 -9.93 -3.97 -3.71
N LEU A 239 -10.01 -3.52 -2.46
CA LEU A 239 -8.87 -3.31 -1.59
C LEU A 239 -8.77 -4.47 -0.63
N TYR A 240 -7.61 -5.08 -0.56
CA TYR A 240 -7.34 -6.23 0.29
C TYR A 240 -6.26 -5.92 1.32
N ALA A 241 -6.42 -6.46 2.53
CA ALA A 241 -5.29 -6.76 3.39
C ALA A 241 -4.75 -8.13 3.00
N VAL A 242 -3.46 -8.20 2.75
CA VAL A 242 -2.75 -9.43 2.39
C VAL A 242 -1.65 -9.71 3.39
N HIS A 243 -1.42 -10.98 3.68
CA HIS A 243 -0.35 -11.42 4.57
C HIS A 243 0.20 -12.79 4.12
N PRO A 244 1.45 -13.14 4.48
CA PRO A 244 2.04 -14.43 4.13
C PRO A 244 1.19 -15.61 4.58
N ALA A 245 1.01 -16.59 3.68
CA ALA A 245 0.33 -17.85 3.98
C ALA A 245 1.28 -18.84 4.66
N GLY A 246 0.74 -19.92 5.24
CA GLY A 246 1.50 -21.03 5.79
C GLY A 246 2.09 -20.81 7.18
N ARG A 247 1.76 -19.69 7.84
CA ARG A 247 2.17 -19.40 9.22
C ARG A 247 0.99 -18.97 10.07
N ALA A 248 1.01 -19.36 11.36
CA ALA A 248 0.13 -18.73 12.33
C ALA A 248 0.49 -17.25 12.43
N LEU A 249 -0.51 -16.37 12.26
CA LEU A 249 -0.29 -14.94 12.43
C LEU A 249 0.03 -14.63 13.90
N PRO A 250 1.04 -13.78 14.19
CA PRO A 250 1.18 -13.21 15.52
C PRO A 250 -0.11 -12.53 15.94
N ARG A 251 -0.51 -12.71 17.20
CA ARG A 251 -1.76 -12.16 17.74
C ARG A 251 -1.90 -10.65 17.49
N ARG A 252 -0.80 -9.89 17.61
CA ARG A 252 -0.79 -8.46 17.30
C ARG A 252 -1.19 -8.14 15.87
N VAL A 253 -0.77 -8.98 14.91
CA VAL A 253 -1.11 -8.82 13.48
C VAL A 253 -2.57 -9.17 13.24
N GLU A 254 -3.05 -10.26 13.81
CA GLU A 254 -4.45 -10.72 13.70
C GLU A 254 -5.43 -9.68 14.28
N VAL A 255 -5.15 -9.16 15.48
CA VAL A 255 -5.98 -8.13 16.12
C VAL A 255 -5.97 -6.86 15.30
N MET A 256 -4.82 -6.43 14.76
CA MET A 256 -4.73 -5.25 13.91
C MET A 256 -5.52 -5.42 12.60
N LEU A 257 -5.42 -6.57 11.94
CA LEU A 257 -6.19 -6.87 10.73
C LEU A 257 -7.70 -6.86 10.99
N THR A 258 -8.13 -7.37 12.15
CA THR A 258 -9.54 -7.39 12.53
C THR A 258 -10.03 -5.98 12.82
N ALA A 259 -9.31 -5.22 13.63
CA ALA A 259 -9.66 -3.84 13.96
C ALA A 259 -9.66 -2.93 12.70
N LEU A 260 -8.71 -3.13 11.77
CA LEU A 260 -8.68 -2.38 10.52
C LEU A 260 -9.90 -2.70 9.64
N ALA A 261 -10.28 -3.97 9.53
CA ALA A 261 -11.45 -4.34 8.75
C ALA A 261 -12.74 -3.75 9.34
N ASP A 262 -12.89 -3.77 10.66
CA ASP A 262 -14.04 -3.18 11.36
C ASP A 262 -14.06 -1.64 11.17
N HIS A 263 -12.91 -0.99 11.25
CA HIS A 263 -12.78 0.45 11.02
C HIS A 263 -13.24 0.86 9.61
N VAL A 264 -12.79 0.12 8.59
CA VAL A 264 -13.09 0.45 7.19
C VAL A 264 -14.54 0.09 6.80
N THR A 265 -15.16 -0.92 7.42
CA THR A 265 -16.55 -1.29 7.15
C THR A 265 -17.56 -0.47 7.95
N GLY A 266 -17.14 0.16 9.05
CA GLY A 266 -17.97 1.02 9.90
C GLY A 266 -17.91 2.51 9.54
N SER A 267 -17.08 2.88 8.58
CA SER A 267 -16.94 4.25 8.02
C SER A 267 -17.71 4.34 6.69
#